data_4991d543a54b851c2657aa53bcfc8723
#
_entry.id   4991d543a54b851c2657aa53bcfc8723
#
_cell.length_a   1.000
_cell.length_b   1.000
_cell.length_c   1.000
_cell.angle_alpha   90.00
_cell.angle_beta   90.00
_cell.angle_gamma   90.00
#
_symmetry.space_group_name_H-M   'P 1'
#
loop_
_entity.id
_entity.type
_entity.pdbx_description
1 polymer ?
#
loop_
_entity_poly.entity_id
_entity_poly.type
_entity_poly.pdbx_seq_one_letter_code
_entity_poly.pdbx_strand_id
1 'polypeptide(L)'
;MRIAIEALGITSYGGGRSATLNFLEALFNLDKKNEYLIFLSQPEPSLGVSSSNVSQRIISLKNRFLTRMWAQLILPISVRGFDLTHFVKNLGVFRIPTPTVVTVYDMTTLIHPELFPWFDVWYWRHIEKHTIRKADRIIAISNTTANDIVRCYRIPKNQIQVIYPGYAEQFQPARSDEIRKIRAAYGLPDEYIIHVGRIDRKKNLTLLVEAFWDFKDLFHYNGKLVLVGEEYQKSRDNSLYPTIRRLGLEDLVIFTGHVPDKDLPALYSGATLAVFPSVHEGFGLAPIEAMACGTPLIAHSAGAVKEVVGDAAIVLERIDRDSLAKALLEVIGNPKLIENLKDRGLERARYYQRDRTAKETLALYEEIIAK
;
A
#
# COMPACT_ATOMS: atom_id res chain seq x y z
N MET A 1 27.04 -6.36 -10.33
CA MET A 1 26.99 -5.98 -8.89
C MET A 1 26.36 -7.15 -8.11
N ARG A 2 26.75 -7.30 -6.85
CA ARG A 2 26.13 -8.23 -5.90
C ARG A 2 25.31 -7.41 -4.88
N ILE A 3 24.01 -7.56 -4.92
CA ILE A 3 23.08 -6.73 -4.13
C ILE A 3 22.38 -7.60 -3.10
N ALA A 4 22.45 -7.21 -1.83
CA ALA A 4 21.72 -7.84 -0.74
C ALA A 4 20.40 -7.08 -0.51
N ILE A 5 19.29 -7.80 -0.44
CA ILE A 5 17.98 -7.22 -0.18
C ILE A 5 17.44 -7.77 1.14
N GLU A 6 17.22 -6.88 2.11
CA GLU A 6 16.58 -7.22 3.36
C GLU A 6 15.06 -7.03 3.22
N ALA A 7 14.32 -8.14 3.31
CA ALA A 7 12.87 -8.20 3.15
C ALA A 7 12.17 -9.03 4.26
N LEU A 8 12.79 -9.12 5.45
CA LEU A 8 12.26 -9.89 6.59
C LEU A 8 10.89 -9.35 7.08
N GLY A 9 10.61 -8.09 6.81
CA GLY A 9 9.38 -7.42 7.22
C GLY A 9 8.16 -7.62 6.32
N ILE A 10 8.25 -8.35 5.21
CA ILE A 10 7.15 -8.48 4.21
C ILE A 10 6.15 -9.60 4.51
N THR A 11 6.14 -10.15 5.72
CA THR A 11 5.33 -11.33 6.10
C THR A 11 3.84 -11.05 6.29
N SER A 12 3.44 -9.79 6.50
CA SER A 12 2.04 -9.43 6.74
C SER A 12 1.36 -8.91 5.48
N TYR A 13 0.15 -9.39 5.19
CA TYR A 13 -0.69 -8.86 4.11
C TYR A 13 -0.87 -7.34 4.23
N GLY A 14 -1.04 -6.68 3.08
CA GLY A 14 -1.31 -5.25 2.98
C GLY A 14 -0.42 -4.54 1.96
N GLY A 15 -0.76 -3.29 1.62
CA GLY A 15 -0.17 -2.54 0.53
C GLY A 15 1.36 -2.46 0.52
N GLY A 16 2.01 -2.39 1.70
CA GLY A 16 3.48 -2.40 1.77
C GLY A 16 4.11 -3.73 1.33
N ARG A 17 3.44 -4.89 1.58
CA ARG A 17 3.89 -6.18 1.04
C ARG A 17 3.70 -6.22 -0.48
N SER A 18 2.50 -5.90 -0.95
CA SER A 18 2.18 -5.90 -2.39
C SER A 18 3.13 -4.98 -3.17
N ALA A 19 3.34 -3.75 -2.69
CA ALA A 19 4.27 -2.82 -3.31
C ALA A 19 5.72 -3.36 -3.36
N THR A 20 6.18 -4.00 -2.28
CA THR A 20 7.52 -4.61 -2.25
C THR A 20 7.64 -5.76 -3.23
N LEU A 21 6.66 -6.66 -3.29
CA LEU A 21 6.67 -7.80 -4.21
C LEU A 21 6.60 -7.34 -5.67
N ASN A 22 5.71 -6.41 -6.01
CA ASN A 22 5.60 -5.81 -7.34
C ASN A 22 6.94 -5.22 -7.80
N PHE A 23 7.60 -4.49 -6.91
CA PHE A 23 8.92 -3.92 -7.16
C PHE A 23 9.98 -5.00 -7.41
N LEU A 24 10.08 -6.00 -6.52
CA LEU A 24 11.11 -7.05 -6.63
C LEU A 24 10.89 -7.92 -7.86
N GLU A 25 9.66 -8.30 -8.17
CA GLU A 25 9.33 -9.04 -9.40
C GLU A 25 9.74 -8.26 -10.65
N ALA A 26 9.39 -6.98 -10.73
CA ALA A 26 9.76 -6.13 -11.84
C ALA A 26 11.28 -5.95 -11.94
N LEU A 27 11.98 -5.74 -10.81
CA LEU A 27 13.43 -5.62 -10.75
C LEU A 27 14.12 -6.88 -11.30
N PHE A 28 13.70 -8.07 -10.85
CA PHE A 28 14.31 -9.33 -11.28
C PHE A 28 13.94 -9.73 -12.71
N ASN A 29 12.81 -9.25 -13.22
CA ASN A 29 12.48 -9.41 -14.63
C ASN A 29 13.32 -8.49 -15.53
N LEU A 30 13.56 -7.27 -15.09
CA LEU A 30 14.30 -6.26 -15.82
C LEU A 30 15.82 -6.52 -15.82
N ASP A 31 16.38 -6.84 -14.67
CA ASP A 31 17.82 -6.96 -14.47
C ASP A 31 18.28 -8.43 -14.39
N LYS A 32 19.01 -8.84 -15.42
CA LYS A 32 19.64 -10.17 -15.52
C LYS A 32 21.16 -10.14 -15.35
N LYS A 33 21.74 -8.94 -15.12
CA LYS A 33 23.20 -8.75 -15.04
C LYS A 33 23.72 -8.80 -13.60
N ASN A 34 22.95 -8.26 -12.66
CA ASN A 34 23.33 -8.19 -11.25
C ASN A 34 22.88 -9.45 -10.51
N GLU A 35 23.61 -9.83 -9.45
CA GLU A 35 23.28 -10.94 -8.56
C GLU A 35 22.52 -10.40 -7.34
N TYR A 36 21.43 -11.06 -6.98
CA TYR A 36 20.60 -10.69 -5.85
C TYR A 36 20.50 -11.79 -4.80
N LEU A 37 20.75 -11.44 -3.55
CA LEU A 37 20.44 -12.27 -2.39
C LEU A 37 19.35 -11.61 -1.55
N ILE A 38 18.21 -12.29 -1.43
CA ILE A 38 17.07 -11.77 -0.65
C ILE A 38 16.98 -12.50 0.69
N PHE A 39 16.94 -11.75 1.77
CA PHE A 39 16.67 -12.26 3.12
C PHE A 39 15.17 -12.17 3.41
N LEU A 40 14.52 -13.31 3.61
CA LEU A 40 13.08 -13.45 3.84
C LEU A 40 12.81 -14.22 5.13
N SER A 41 11.67 -13.96 5.79
CA SER A 41 11.24 -14.73 6.95
C SER A 41 10.54 -16.05 6.58
N GLN A 42 10.03 -16.14 5.36
CA GLN A 42 9.40 -17.33 4.77
C GLN A 42 9.66 -17.34 3.26
N PRO A 43 9.64 -18.52 2.61
CA PRO A 43 9.80 -18.60 1.16
C PRO A 43 8.72 -17.76 0.44
N GLU A 44 9.14 -17.04 -0.61
CA GLU A 44 8.25 -16.30 -1.49
C GLU A 44 8.40 -16.86 -2.92
N PRO A 45 7.51 -17.79 -3.32
CA PRO A 45 7.65 -18.48 -4.61
C PRO A 45 7.57 -17.55 -5.82
N SER A 46 6.88 -16.41 -5.73
CA SER A 46 6.78 -15.44 -6.82
C SER A 46 8.12 -14.78 -7.14
N LEU A 47 9.05 -14.72 -6.19
CA LEU A 47 10.36 -14.10 -6.36
C LEU A 47 11.41 -15.10 -6.83
N GLY A 48 11.95 -14.92 -8.01
CA GLY A 48 13.11 -15.66 -8.50
C GLY A 48 12.82 -16.96 -9.26
N VAL A 49 11.56 -17.33 -9.51
CA VAL A 49 11.18 -18.54 -10.26
C VAL A 49 11.78 -18.58 -11.68
N SER A 50 12.04 -17.42 -12.26
CA SER A 50 12.51 -17.28 -13.65
C SER A 50 13.90 -16.66 -13.79
N SER A 51 14.66 -16.52 -12.69
CA SER A 51 15.92 -15.74 -12.71
C SER A 51 17.04 -16.46 -11.99
N SER A 52 18.02 -16.95 -12.76
CA SER A 52 19.22 -17.65 -12.22
C SER A 52 20.13 -16.75 -11.38
N ASN A 53 19.95 -15.43 -11.46
CA ASN A 53 20.72 -14.42 -10.74
C ASN A 53 20.08 -14.00 -9.40
N VAL A 54 19.00 -14.65 -8.97
CA VAL A 54 18.29 -14.36 -7.72
C VAL A 54 18.30 -15.56 -6.79
N SER A 55 18.70 -15.36 -5.56
CA SER A 55 18.69 -16.39 -4.51
C SER A 55 17.96 -15.90 -3.26
N GLN A 56 17.26 -16.81 -2.58
CA GLN A 56 16.54 -16.53 -1.34
C GLN A 56 17.23 -17.18 -0.15
N ARG A 57 17.40 -16.44 0.93
CA ARG A 57 17.86 -16.95 2.22
C ARG A 57 16.77 -16.78 3.26
N ILE A 58 16.25 -17.89 3.75
CA ILE A 58 15.13 -17.89 4.67
C ILE A 58 15.64 -17.82 6.11
N ILE A 59 15.14 -16.83 6.85
CA ILE A 59 15.45 -16.57 8.26
C ILE A 59 14.15 -16.72 9.06
N SER A 60 13.79 -17.95 9.33
CA SER A 60 12.56 -18.28 10.07
C SER A 60 12.81 -18.21 11.59
N LEU A 61 12.43 -17.09 12.21
CA LEU A 61 12.58 -16.87 13.65
C LEU A 61 11.19 -16.71 14.31
N LYS A 62 11.05 -17.24 15.54
CA LYS A 62 9.79 -17.38 16.25
C LYS A 62 9.06 -16.06 16.53
N ASN A 63 9.77 -14.93 16.63
CA ASN A 63 9.17 -13.64 16.93
C ASN A 63 9.98 -12.46 16.36
N ARG A 64 9.33 -11.29 16.32
CA ARG A 64 9.93 -10.04 15.79
C ARG A 64 11.17 -9.59 16.55
N PHE A 65 11.29 -9.87 17.83
CA PHE A 65 12.47 -9.51 18.63
C PHE A 65 13.70 -10.30 18.16
N LEU A 66 13.59 -11.62 18.00
CA LEU A 66 14.67 -12.46 17.49
C LEU A 66 15.05 -12.07 16.05
N THR A 67 14.09 -11.73 15.21
CA THR A 67 14.35 -11.21 13.85
C THR A 67 15.17 -9.92 13.89
N ARG A 68 14.82 -8.99 14.76
CA ARG A 68 15.59 -7.75 14.96
C ARG A 68 16.99 -8.01 15.50
N MET A 69 17.13 -8.91 16.48
CA MET A 69 18.44 -9.32 17.00
C MET A 69 19.32 -9.94 15.91
N TRP A 70 18.77 -10.84 15.12
CA TRP A 70 19.46 -11.44 13.99
C TRP A 70 19.91 -10.37 12.97
N ALA A 71 19.04 -9.45 12.62
CA ALA A 71 19.35 -8.37 11.71
C ALA A 71 20.48 -7.46 12.24
N GLN A 72 20.53 -7.19 13.54
CA GLN A 72 21.59 -6.39 14.13
C GLN A 72 22.95 -7.09 14.21
N LEU A 73 22.96 -8.41 14.47
CA LEU A 73 24.19 -9.15 14.79
C LEU A 73 24.73 -9.97 13.61
N ILE A 74 23.85 -10.60 12.84
CA ILE A 74 24.22 -11.57 11.80
C ILE A 74 24.16 -10.97 10.40
N LEU A 75 23.16 -10.13 10.10
CA LEU A 75 23.03 -9.52 8.77
C LEU A 75 24.30 -8.75 8.35
N PRO A 76 24.94 -7.92 9.20
CA PRO A 76 26.18 -7.24 8.84
C PRO A 76 27.33 -8.18 8.41
N ILE A 77 27.37 -9.38 8.99
CA ILE A 77 28.37 -10.40 8.61
C ILE A 77 27.95 -11.05 7.29
N SER A 78 26.66 -11.31 7.13
CA SER A 78 26.11 -12.00 5.96
C SER A 78 26.20 -11.20 4.65
N VAL A 79 26.28 -9.88 4.74
CA VAL A 79 26.37 -8.99 3.57
C VAL A 79 27.80 -8.53 3.26
N ARG A 80 28.80 -9.05 3.95
CA ARG A 80 30.21 -8.80 3.60
C ARG A 80 30.50 -9.29 2.19
N GLY A 81 31.14 -8.45 1.38
CA GLY A 81 31.44 -8.75 -0.02
C GLY A 81 30.27 -8.55 -0.99
N PHE A 82 29.17 -7.97 -0.54
CA PHE A 82 28.17 -7.38 -1.40
C PHE A 82 28.53 -5.92 -1.72
N ASP A 83 28.10 -5.43 -2.89
CA ASP A 83 28.37 -4.06 -3.32
C ASP A 83 27.36 -3.07 -2.70
N LEU A 84 26.14 -3.55 -2.35
CA LEU A 84 25.06 -2.74 -1.80
C LEU A 84 24.10 -3.59 -0.97
N THR A 85 23.52 -2.97 0.07
CA THR A 85 22.39 -3.55 0.83
C THR A 85 21.17 -2.65 0.77
N HIS A 86 20.03 -3.16 0.30
CA HIS A 86 18.76 -2.45 0.27
C HIS A 86 17.81 -3.01 1.34
N PHE A 87 17.38 -2.14 2.24
CA PHE A 87 16.33 -2.39 3.22
C PHE A 87 14.99 -1.98 2.62
N VAL A 88 14.22 -2.93 2.09
CA VAL A 88 12.98 -2.62 1.37
C VAL A 88 11.79 -2.32 2.28
N LYS A 89 11.94 -2.47 3.60
CA LYS A 89 10.86 -2.16 4.55
C LYS A 89 11.39 -1.76 5.94
N ASN A 90 11.88 -0.54 6.06
CA ASN A 90 12.11 0.15 7.34
C ASN A 90 12.75 -0.69 8.46
N LEU A 91 13.55 -1.70 8.17
CA LEU A 91 14.29 -2.39 9.21
C LEU A 91 15.61 -1.67 9.43
N GLY A 92 15.71 -0.98 10.54
CA GLY A 92 16.95 -0.29 10.87
C GLY A 92 18.03 -1.22 11.40
N VAL A 93 19.24 -1.11 10.85
CA VAL A 93 20.44 -1.79 11.35
C VAL A 93 21.54 -0.76 11.65
N PHE A 94 22.16 -0.86 12.82
CA PHE A 94 23.10 0.18 13.30
C PHE A 94 24.41 0.24 12.51
N ARG A 95 24.90 -0.89 12.04
CA ARG A 95 26.15 -0.99 11.27
C ARG A 95 26.03 -2.00 10.16
N ILE A 96 26.15 -1.54 8.92
CA ILE A 96 26.25 -2.37 7.71
C ILE A 96 27.57 -2.00 7.03
N PRO A 97 28.35 -3.00 6.57
CA PRO A 97 29.66 -2.75 5.95
C PRO A 97 29.58 -2.32 4.48
N THR A 98 28.40 -2.29 3.89
CA THR A 98 28.16 -1.94 2.49
C THR A 98 27.42 -0.61 2.39
N PRO A 99 27.49 0.10 1.26
CA PRO A 99 26.55 1.17 0.94
C PRO A 99 25.10 0.71 1.13
N THR A 100 24.24 1.60 1.63
CA THR A 100 22.88 1.26 2.04
C THR A 100 21.81 2.11 1.37
N VAL A 101 20.75 1.44 0.93
CA VAL A 101 19.48 2.07 0.52
C VAL A 101 18.39 1.66 1.51
N VAL A 102 17.55 2.59 1.92
CA VAL A 102 16.38 2.31 2.77
C VAL A 102 15.12 2.84 2.11
N THR A 103 14.14 1.97 1.86
CA THR A 103 12.81 2.41 1.41
C THR A 103 11.92 2.72 2.60
N VAL A 104 11.36 3.93 2.65
CA VAL A 104 10.41 4.39 3.67
C VAL A 104 9.02 4.49 3.06
N TYR A 105 8.08 3.70 3.59
CA TYR A 105 6.70 3.64 3.09
C TYR A 105 5.81 4.75 3.65
N ASP A 106 5.92 5.05 4.93
CA ASP A 106 5.22 6.17 5.55
C ASP A 106 5.86 6.55 6.88
N MET A 107 5.46 7.69 7.40
CA MET A 107 5.84 8.20 8.71
C MET A 107 4.62 8.25 9.66
N THR A 108 3.55 7.52 9.35
CA THR A 108 2.26 7.55 10.07
C THR A 108 2.45 7.31 11.58
N THR A 109 3.35 6.41 11.97
CA THR A 109 3.66 6.12 13.38
C THR A 109 4.11 7.35 14.16
N LEU A 110 4.74 8.33 13.51
CA LEU A 110 5.20 9.58 14.14
C LEU A 110 4.22 10.74 13.95
N ILE A 111 3.43 10.73 12.89
CA ILE A 111 2.47 11.78 12.54
C ILE A 111 1.17 11.58 13.32
N HIS A 112 0.72 10.33 13.45
CA HIS A 112 -0.48 9.90 14.14
C HIS A 112 -0.13 8.88 15.24
N PRO A 113 0.63 9.28 16.27
CA PRO A 113 1.09 8.36 17.31
C PRO A 113 -0.06 7.72 18.11
N GLU A 114 -1.23 8.38 18.17
CA GLU A 114 -2.44 7.89 18.82
C GLU A 114 -3.01 6.60 18.19
N LEU A 115 -2.63 6.28 16.96
CA LEU A 115 -3.05 5.06 16.26
C LEU A 115 -2.18 3.84 16.57
N PHE A 116 -1.06 4.04 17.29
CA PHE A 116 -0.05 2.99 17.49
C PHE A 116 0.30 2.78 18.97
N PRO A 117 0.76 1.58 19.35
CA PRO A 117 1.30 1.33 20.67
C PRO A 117 2.49 2.25 20.96
N TRP A 118 2.58 2.74 22.20
CA TRP A 118 3.65 3.68 22.61
C TRP A 118 5.07 3.18 22.31
N PHE A 119 5.29 1.86 22.42
CA PHE A 119 6.59 1.23 22.14
C PHE A 119 6.98 1.35 20.65
N ASP A 120 6.02 1.18 19.71
CA ASP A 120 6.29 1.36 18.29
C ASP A 120 6.64 2.82 17.99
N VAL A 121 5.94 3.78 18.59
CA VAL A 121 6.25 5.22 18.49
C VAL A 121 7.66 5.54 19.01
N TRP A 122 8.01 4.99 20.21
CA TRP A 122 9.34 5.15 20.77
C TRP A 122 10.42 4.57 19.86
N TYR A 123 10.20 3.33 19.35
CA TYR A 123 11.13 2.64 18.47
C TYR A 123 11.39 3.45 17.17
N TRP A 124 10.35 3.96 16.54
CA TRP A 124 10.47 4.82 15.36
C TRP A 124 11.19 6.14 15.67
N ARG A 125 10.91 6.74 16.81
CA ARG A 125 11.50 8.02 17.20
C ARG A 125 12.99 7.93 17.49
N HIS A 126 13.47 6.78 17.98
CA HIS A 126 14.85 6.62 18.44
C HIS A 126 15.67 5.65 17.59
N ILE A 127 15.19 4.46 17.35
CA ILE A 127 15.95 3.41 16.65
C ILE A 127 15.88 3.60 15.13
N GLU A 128 14.68 3.63 14.55
CA GLU A 128 14.50 3.81 13.09
C GLU A 128 15.09 5.13 12.61
N LYS A 129 14.86 6.22 13.33
CA LYS A 129 15.48 7.51 13.02
C LYS A 129 16.99 7.40 12.85
N HIS A 130 17.67 6.71 13.77
CA HIS A 130 19.13 6.60 13.74
C HIS A 130 19.63 5.83 12.51
N THR A 131 18.95 4.74 12.19
CA THR A 131 19.34 3.85 11.09
C THR A 131 19.02 4.45 9.72
N ILE A 132 17.83 5.06 9.57
CA ILE A 132 17.45 5.75 8.33
C ILE A 132 18.40 6.94 8.05
N ARG A 133 18.80 7.70 9.09
CA ARG A 133 19.76 8.81 8.92
C ARG A 133 21.14 8.38 8.45
N LYS A 134 21.53 7.14 8.69
CA LYS A 134 22.83 6.57 8.27
C LYS A 134 22.83 5.98 6.87
N ALA A 135 21.67 5.81 6.26
CA ALA A 135 21.59 5.30 4.89
C ALA A 135 22.29 6.24 3.90
N ASP A 136 22.98 5.70 2.93
CA ASP A 136 23.61 6.48 1.86
C ASP A 136 22.56 7.13 0.96
N ARG A 137 21.44 6.43 0.76
CA ARG A 137 20.24 6.94 0.07
C ARG A 137 18.98 6.42 0.71
N ILE A 138 17.95 7.26 0.67
CA ILE A 138 16.62 6.94 1.14
C ILE A 138 15.67 7.02 -0.05
N ILE A 139 14.91 5.96 -0.28
CA ILE A 139 13.77 5.97 -1.19
C ILE A 139 12.53 6.33 -0.38
N ALA A 140 11.92 7.45 -0.70
CA ALA A 140 10.59 7.81 -0.22
C ALA A 140 9.56 7.44 -1.29
N ILE A 141 8.47 6.76 -0.89
CA ILE A 141 7.47 6.28 -1.86
C ILE A 141 6.51 7.36 -2.38
N SER A 142 6.65 8.60 -1.88
CA SER A 142 5.89 9.78 -2.34
C SER A 142 6.62 11.06 -1.92
N ASN A 143 6.28 12.20 -2.55
CA ASN A 143 6.76 13.51 -2.10
C ASN A 143 6.28 13.83 -0.68
N THR A 144 5.07 13.44 -0.35
CA THR A 144 4.53 13.56 1.01
C THR A 144 5.41 12.81 2.00
N THR A 145 5.74 11.54 1.75
CA THR A 145 6.65 10.75 2.59
C THR A 145 8.04 11.39 2.68
N ALA A 146 8.58 11.91 1.57
CA ALA A 146 9.87 12.61 1.57
C ALA A 146 9.85 13.85 2.48
N ASN A 147 8.80 14.66 2.39
CA ASN A 147 8.63 15.85 3.24
C ASN A 147 8.46 15.45 4.73
N ASP A 148 7.76 14.38 5.02
CA ASP A 148 7.60 13.86 6.36
C ASP A 148 8.91 13.35 6.96
N ILE A 149 9.75 12.66 6.16
CA ILE A 149 11.11 12.26 6.58
C ILE A 149 11.95 13.48 6.95
N VAL A 150 11.94 14.51 6.11
CA VAL A 150 12.65 15.78 6.40
C VAL A 150 12.14 16.40 7.70
N ARG A 151 10.81 16.51 7.86
CA ARG A 151 10.16 17.12 9.02
C ARG A 151 10.44 16.34 10.32
N CYS A 152 10.24 15.03 10.30
CA CYS A 152 10.34 14.19 11.50
C CYS A 152 11.78 13.87 11.90
N TYR A 153 12.65 13.62 10.90
CA TYR A 153 14.01 13.14 11.14
C TYR A 153 15.09 14.17 10.85
N ARG A 154 14.76 15.30 10.24
CA ARG A 154 15.71 16.35 9.82
C ARG A 154 16.80 15.80 8.91
N ILE A 155 16.41 14.94 7.97
CA ILE A 155 17.30 14.39 6.94
C ILE A 155 17.32 15.37 5.76
N PRO A 156 18.49 15.69 5.17
CA PRO A 156 18.58 16.60 4.04
C PRO A 156 17.94 16.00 2.78
N LYS A 157 17.26 16.84 1.98
CA LYS A 157 16.52 16.40 0.79
C LYS A 157 17.39 15.69 -0.25
N ASN A 158 18.66 16.05 -0.37
CA ASN A 158 19.58 15.43 -1.32
C ASN A 158 19.94 13.97 -1.00
N GLN A 159 19.64 13.50 0.22
CA GLN A 159 19.76 12.09 0.62
C GLN A 159 18.50 11.28 0.27
N ILE A 160 17.39 11.97 -0.08
CA ILE A 160 16.09 11.35 -0.33
C ILE A 160 15.79 11.40 -1.83
N GLN A 161 15.47 10.25 -2.40
CA GLN A 161 14.92 10.14 -3.76
C GLN A 161 13.48 9.65 -3.67
N VAL A 162 12.58 10.32 -4.39
CA VAL A 162 11.20 9.87 -4.51
C VAL A 162 11.12 8.85 -5.64
N ILE A 163 10.72 7.63 -5.32
CA ILE A 163 10.45 6.56 -6.28
C ILE A 163 9.07 5.99 -5.94
N TYR A 164 8.11 6.22 -6.82
CA TYR A 164 6.74 5.77 -6.62
C TYR A 164 6.62 4.25 -6.77
N PRO A 165 5.91 3.54 -5.87
CA PRO A 165 5.58 2.12 -6.05
C PRO A 165 4.67 1.92 -7.26
N GLY A 166 4.84 0.78 -7.92
CA GLY A 166 3.96 0.36 -8.98
C GLY A 166 2.96 -0.70 -8.54
N TYR A 167 1.82 -0.77 -9.22
CA TYR A 167 0.84 -1.82 -9.07
C TYR A 167 1.15 -3.04 -9.96
N ALA A 168 0.56 -4.20 -9.66
CA ALA A 168 0.76 -5.42 -10.42
C ALA A 168 0.02 -5.38 -11.78
N GLU A 169 0.58 -5.98 -12.80
CA GLU A 169 0.05 -5.96 -14.19
C GLU A 169 -1.35 -6.54 -14.34
N GLN A 170 -1.75 -7.40 -13.43
CA GLN A 170 -3.10 -7.99 -13.41
C GLN A 170 -4.21 -6.96 -13.17
N PHE A 171 -3.91 -5.82 -12.56
CA PHE A 171 -4.91 -4.75 -12.35
C PHE A 171 -5.15 -4.01 -13.66
N GLN A 172 -6.20 -4.44 -14.34
CA GLN A 172 -6.73 -3.87 -15.58
C GLN A 172 -8.25 -4.11 -15.61
N PRO A 173 -9.01 -3.41 -16.46
CA PRO A 173 -10.43 -3.63 -16.57
C PRO A 173 -10.75 -5.10 -16.88
N ALA A 174 -11.55 -5.73 -16.03
CA ALA A 174 -11.94 -7.13 -16.17
C ALA A 174 -13.09 -7.28 -17.18
N ARG A 175 -13.16 -8.43 -17.80
CA ARG A 175 -14.26 -8.77 -18.72
C ARG A 175 -15.56 -9.03 -17.95
N SER A 176 -16.70 -8.81 -18.64
CA SER A 176 -18.03 -8.97 -18.03
C SER A 176 -18.31 -10.40 -17.51
N ASP A 177 -17.72 -11.42 -18.14
CA ASP A 177 -17.84 -12.82 -17.68
C ASP A 177 -17.05 -13.07 -16.38
N GLU A 178 -15.87 -12.47 -16.23
CA GLU A 178 -15.05 -12.52 -15.03
C GLU A 178 -15.74 -11.79 -13.86
N ILE A 179 -16.29 -10.60 -14.13
CA ILE A 179 -17.06 -9.83 -13.14
C ILE A 179 -18.25 -10.66 -12.64
N ARG A 180 -19.06 -11.25 -13.53
CA ARG A 180 -20.21 -12.09 -13.13
C ARG A 180 -19.78 -13.29 -12.30
N LYS A 181 -18.68 -13.96 -12.68
CA LYS A 181 -18.15 -15.12 -11.95
C LYS A 181 -17.71 -14.72 -10.52
N ILE A 182 -17.03 -13.61 -10.38
CA ILE A 182 -16.54 -13.13 -9.07
C ILE A 182 -17.70 -12.62 -8.21
N ARG A 183 -18.65 -11.89 -8.77
CA ARG A 183 -19.89 -11.52 -8.04
C ARG A 183 -20.61 -12.73 -7.46
N ALA A 184 -20.80 -13.78 -8.27
CA ALA A 184 -21.42 -15.01 -7.81
C ALA A 184 -20.60 -15.72 -6.72
N ALA A 185 -19.28 -15.77 -6.85
CA ALA A 185 -18.40 -16.43 -5.89
C ALA A 185 -18.40 -15.76 -4.50
N TYR A 186 -18.53 -14.43 -4.47
CA TYR A 186 -18.54 -13.64 -3.21
C TYR A 186 -19.95 -13.18 -2.80
N GLY A 187 -21.01 -13.62 -3.47
CA GLY A 187 -22.40 -13.26 -3.15
C GLY A 187 -22.71 -11.77 -3.30
N LEU A 188 -22.07 -11.10 -4.26
CA LEU A 188 -22.20 -9.66 -4.45
C LEU A 188 -23.36 -9.30 -5.38
N PRO A 189 -24.04 -8.15 -5.13
CA PRO A 189 -25.10 -7.64 -6.00
C PRO A 189 -24.50 -7.04 -7.28
N ASP A 190 -25.40 -6.66 -8.22
CA ASP A 190 -24.99 -5.96 -9.45
C ASP A 190 -24.41 -4.58 -9.17
N GLU A 191 -24.91 -3.88 -8.18
CA GLU A 191 -24.44 -2.57 -7.76
C GLU A 191 -23.83 -2.60 -6.37
N TYR A 192 -22.60 -2.13 -6.23
CA TYR A 192 -21.96 -1.99 -4.93
C TYR A 192 -20.89 -0.90 -4.91
N ILE A 193 -20.73 -0.30 -3.74
CA ILE A 193 -19.61 0.55 -3.39
C ILE A 193 -18.54 -0.33 -2.72
N ILE A 194 -17.28 -0.17 -3.09
CA ILE A 194 -16.20 -1.03 -2.58
C ILE A 194 -15.17 -0.23 -1.78
N HIS A 195 -14.70 -0.83 -0.70
CA HIS A 195 -13.44 -0.48 -0.06
C HIS A 195 -12.52 -1.70 -0.02
N VAL A 196 -11.27 -1.54 -0.42
CA VAL A 196 -10.25 -2.60 -0.35
C VAL A 196 -9.10 -2.16 0.56
N GLY A 197 -8.83 -2.96 1.58
CA GLY A 197 -7.76 -2.69 2.53
C GLY A 197 -7.97 -3.42 3.85
N ARG A 198 -6.97 -3.35 4.74
CA ARG A 198 -7.15 -3.91 6.09
C ARG A 198 -8.29 -3.19 6.81
N ILE A 199 -9.08 -3.94 7.54
CA ILE A 199 -10.12 -3.38 8.40
C ILE A 199 -9.46 -2.95 9.72
N ASP A 200 -9.13 -1.66 9.82
CA ASP A 200 -8.49 -1.06 10.98
C ASP A 200 -8.88 0.43 11.14
N ARG A 201 -8.54 1.01 12.30
CA ARG A 201 -8.87 2.42 12.63
C ARG A 201 -8.32 3.42 11.62
N LYS A 202 -7.17 3.14 10.99
CA LYS A 202 -6.54 4.02 10.00
C LYS A 202 -7.41 4.18 8.75
N LYS A 203 -8.20 3.16 8.42
CA LYS A 203 -9.06 3.15 7.22
C LYS A 203 -10.38 3.91 7.40
N ASN A 204 -10.73 4.27 8.63
CA ASN A 204 -11.89 5.12 8.94
C ASN A 204 -13.22 4.58 8.38
N LEU A 205 -13.40 3.24 8.47
CA LEU A 205 -14.55 2.58 7.86
C LEU A 205 -15.87 2.84 8.60
N THR A 206 -15.81 3.17 9.88
CA THR A 206 -17.01 3.59 10.64
C THR A 206 -17.63 4.84 10.00
N LEU A 207 -16.81 5.83 9.62
CA LEU A 207 -17.29 7.02 8.90
C LEU A 207 -17.90 6.66 7.54
N LEU A 208 -17.28 5.72 6.80
CA LEU A 208 -17.83 5.25 5.52
C LEU A 208 -19.21 4.62 5.69
N VAL A 209 -19.39 3.78 6.70
CA VAL A 209 -20.68 3.14 7.02
C VAL A 209 -21.74 4.19 7.38
N GLU A 210 -21.40 5.19 8.17
CA GLU A 210 -22.32 6.29 8.53
C GLU A 210 -22.72 7.13 7.32
N ALA A 211 -21.75 7.49 6.47
CA ALA A 211 -22.02 8.23 5.24
C ALA A 211 -22.81 7.39 4.21
N PHE A 212 -22.55 6.10 4.13
CA PHE A 212 -23.30 5.16 3.28
C PHE A 212 -24.78 5.08 3.71
N TRP A 213 -25.04 5.07 5.03
CA TRP A 213 -26.40 5.09 5.56
C TRP A 213 -27.16 6.34 5.14
N ASP A 214 -26.58 7.54 5.30
CA ASP A 214 -27.19 8.81 4.88
C ASP A 214 -27.44 8.85 3.37
N PHE A 215 -26.44 8.47 2.60
CA PHE A 215 -26.53 8.41 1.14
C PHE A 215 -27.65 7.47 0.69
N LYS A 216 -27.73 6.26 1.28
CA LYS A 216 -28.75 5.27 0.94
C LYS A 216 -30.17 5.78 1.20
N ASP A 217 -30.39 6.42 2.34
CA ASP A 217 -31.70 6.98 2.73
C ASP A 217 -32.12 8.12 1.79
N LEU A 218 -31.21 9.04 1.49
CA LEU A 218 -31.47 10.21 0.64
C LEU A 218 -31.67 9.85 -0.86
N PHE A 219 -30.94 8.87 -1.36
CA PHE A 219 -30.91 8.53 -2.80
C PHE A 219 -31.68 7.25 -3.15
N HIS A 220 -32.23 6.55 -2.15
CA HIS A 220 -32.88 5.24 -2.31
C HIS A 220 -31.98 4.22 -3.04
N TYR A 221 -30.68 4.26 -2.75
CA TYR A 221 -29.69 3.39 -3.38
C TYR A 221 -29.90 1.93 -2.98
N ASN A 222 -30.05 1.04 -4.00
CA ASN A 222 -30.34 -0.37 -3.78
C ASN A 222 -29.10 -1.25 -3.70
N GLY A 223 -27.93 -0.70 -4.00
CA GLY A 223 -26.66 -1.44 -3.91
C GLY A 223 -26.18 -1.62 -2.47
N LYS A 224 -25.07 -2.33 -2.32
CA LYS A 224 -24.47 -2.66 -1.02
C LYS A 224 -23.10 -2.01 -0.86
N LEU A 225 -22.62 -1.95 0.38
CA LEU A 225 -21.24 -1.60 0.72
C LEU A 225 -20.42 -2.87 0.90
N VAL A 226 -19.34 -3.01 0.14
CA VAL A 226 -18.45 -4.19 0.18
C VAL A 226 -17.11 -3.78 0.79
N LEU A 227 -16.77 -4.39 1.91
CA LEU A 227 -15.52 -4.19 2.64
C LEU A 227 -14.62 -5.40 2.43
N VAL A 228 -13.57 -5.22 1.63
CA VAL A 228 -12.63 -6.29 1.25
C VAL A 228 -11.37 -6.18 2.10
N GLY A 229 -11.04 -7.25 2.81
CA GLY A 229 -9.82 -7.38 3.62
C GLY A 229 -10.07 -7.97 4.99
N GLU A 230 -8.98 -8.27 5.67
CA GLU A 230 -9.00 -8.85 7.01
C GLU A 230 -8.95 -7.77 8.10
N GLU A 231 -9.55 -8.12 9.24
CA GLU A 231 -9.48 -7.30 10.45
C GLU A 231 -8.07 -7.34 11.05
N TYR A 232 -7.51 -6.17 11.30
CA TYR A 232 -6.19 -6.07 11.93
C TYR A 232 -6.31 -5.87 13.43
N GLN A 233 -6.13 -6.95 14.18
CA GLN A 233 -6.37 -7.01 15.63
C GLN A 233 -5.59 -5.95 16.44
N LYS A 234 -4.38 -5.57 16.00
CA LYS A 234 -3.54 -4.60 16.73
C LYS A 234 -4.06 -3.16 16.68
N SER A 235 -4.87 -2.82 15.67
CA SER A 235 -5.48 -1.50 15.51
C SER A 235 -6.96 -1.61 15.12
N ARG A 236 -7.66 -2.57 15.76
CA ARG A 236 -9.07 -2.84 15.51
C ARG A 236 -9.94 -1.59 15.69
N ASP A 237 -10.87 -1.39 14.77
CA ASP A 237 -11.92 -0.39 14.92
C ASP A 237 -13.10 -0.99 15.69
N ASN A 238 -13.13 -0.74 16.98
CA ASN A 238 -14.18 -1.28 17.86
C ASN A 238 -15.55 -0.64 17.65
N SER A 239 -15.64 0.45 16.90
CA SER A 239 -16.91 1.16 16.61
C SER A 239 -17.61 0.64 15.35
N LEU A 240 -16.91 -0.02 14.44
CA LEU A 240 -17.43 -0.42 13.14
C LEU A 240 -18.66 -1.33 13.24
N TYR A 241 -18.54 -2.48 13.87
CA TYR A 241 -19.65 -3.44 14.01
C TYR A 241 -20.82 -2.91 14.86
N PRO A 242 -20.60 -2.24 16.01
CA PRO A 242 -21.69 -1.57 16.74
C PRO A 242 -22.43 -0.53 15.90
N THR A 243 -21.71 0.23 15.05
CA THR A 243 -22.33 1.23 14.17
C THR A 243 -23.20 0.57 13.09
N ILE A 244 -22.72 -0.50 12.44
CA ILE A 244 -23.51 -1.26 11.46
C ILE A 244 -24.83 -1.74 12.08
N ARG A 245 -24.78 -2.34 13.27
CA ARG A 245 -25.99 -2.81 13.98
C ARG A 245 -26.92 -1.65 14.37
N ARG A 246 -26.37 -0.57 14.92
CA ARG A 246 -27.16 0.61 15.33
C ARG A 246 -27.91 1.24 14.14
N LEU A 247 -27.34 1.15 12.93
CA LEU A 247 -27.93 1.71 11.72
C LEU A 247 -28.77 0.69 10.92
N GLY A 248 -28.87 -0.57 11.36
CA GLY A 248 -29.63 -1.62 10.67
C GLY A 248 -29.06 -1.99 9.31
N LEU A 249 -27.74 -2.01 9.17
CA LEU A 249 -27.04 -2.23 7.90
C LEU A 249 -26.43 -3.63 7.76
N GLU A 250 -26.79 -4.59 8.64
CA GLU A 250 -26.19 -5.93 8.65
C GLU A 250 -26.32 -6.67 7.31
N ASP A 251 -27.46 -6.51 6.62
CA ASP A 251 -27.72 -7.12 5.32
C ASP A 251 -27.16 -6.31 4.14
N LEU A 252 -26.67 -5.11 4.38
CA LEU A 252 -26.23 -4.15 3.37
C LEU A 252 -24.72 -3.92 3.35
N VAL A 253 -24.01 -4.32 4.40
CA VAL A 253 -22.55 -4.26 4.48
C VAL A 253 -22.00 -5.68 4.39
N ILE A 254 -21.30 -5.97 3.30
CA ILE A 254 -20.70 -7.29 3.04
C ILE A 254 -19.22 -7.23 3.41
N PHE A 255 -18.79 -8.13 4.28
CA PHE A 255 -17.37 -8.39 4.56
C PHE A 255 -16.92 -9.63 3.79
N THR A 256 -16.00 -9.47 2.84
CA THR A 256 -15.49 -10.61 2.07
C THR A 256 -14.37 -11.37 2.79
N GLY A 257 -13.76 -10.75 3.81
CA GLY A 257 -12.49 -11.24 4.34
C GLY A 257 -11.35 -11.03 3.34
N HIS A 258 -10.29 -11.84 3.47
CA HIS A 258 -9.18 -11.83 2.52
C HIS A 258 -9.63 -12.35 1.15
N VAL A 259 -9.31 -11.57 0.12
CA VAL A 259 -9.54 -11.94 -1.28
C VAL A 259 -8.18 -12.14 -1.96
N PRO A 260 -7.97 -13.23 -2.69
CA PRO A 260 -6.76 -13.43 -3.48
C PRO A 260 -6.54 -12.30 -4.49
N ASP A 261 -5.30 -11.88 -4.66
CA ASP A 261 -4.95 -10.73 -5.54
C ASP A 261 -5.48 -10.91 -6.98
N LYS A 262 -5.57 -12.14 -7.49
CA LYS A 262 -6.11 -12.48 -8.83
C LYS A 262 -7.61 -12.15 -9.00
N ASP A 263 -8.36 -12.09 -7.91
CA ASP A 263 -9.81 -11.84 -7.93
C ASP A 263 -10.14 -10.34 -7.77
N LEU A 264 -9.18 -9.55 -7.21
CA LEU A 264 -9.35 -8.11 -6.97
C LEU A 264 -9.67 -7.29 -8.24
N PRO A 265 -9.06 -7.54 -9.41
CA PRO A 265 -9.38 -6.78 -10.62
C PRO A 265 -10.86 -6.85 -11.02
N ALA A 266 -11.47 -8.03 -10.91
CA ALA A 266 -12.89 -8.21 -11.23
C ALA A 266 -13.80 -7.60 -10.15
N LEU A 267 -13.38 -7.59 -8.88
CA LEU A 267 -14.09 -6.90 -7.80
C LEU A 267 -14.06 -5.38 -8.00
N TYR A 268 -12.91 -4.81 -8.35
CA TYR A 268 -12.83 -3.39 -8.65
C TYR A 268 -13.65 -3.04 -9.90
N SER A 269 -13.43 -3.73 -11.03
CA SER A 269 -14.11 -3.43 -12.29
C SER A 269 -15.63 -3.60 -12.20
N GLY A 270 -16.10 -4.48 -11.31
CA GLY A 270 -17.53 -4.69 -11.07
C GLY A 270 -18.17 -3.69 -10.11
N ALA A 271 -17.38 -2.88 -9.40
CA ALA A 271 -17.90 -1.89 -8.45
C ALA A 271 -18.41 -0.64 -9.15
N THR A 272 -19.49 -0.08 -8.62
CA THR A 272 -20.02 1.22 -9.06
C THR A 272 -19.05 2.35 -8.70
N LEU A 273 -18.41 2.25 -7.53
CA LEU A 273 -17.54 3.28 -6.97
C LEU A 273 -16.62 2.67 -5.91
N ALA A 274 -15.36 3.08 -5.89
CA ALA A 274 -14.43 2.78 -4.80
C ALA A 274 -14.31 3.98 -3.83
N VAL A 275 -14.20 3.70 -2.52
CA VAL A 275 -14.09 4.76 -1.49
C VAL A 275 -12.92 4.48 -0.55
N PHE A 276 -12.05 5.48 -0.38
CA PHE A 276 -10.85 5.41 0.46
C PHE A 276 -10.82 6.57 1.48
N PRO A 277 -11.52 6.43 2.62
CA PRO A 277 -11.66 7.50 3.62
C PRO A 277 -10.52 7.52 4.65
N SER A 278 -9.38 6.92 4.34
CA SER A 278 -8.26 6.73 5.28
C SER A 278 -7.81 8.01 5.97
N VAL A 279 -7.44 7.92 7.24
CA VAL A 279 -6.90 9.05 8.03
C VAL A 279 -5.54 9.50 7.50
N HIS A 280 -4.73 8.57 7.00
CA HIS A 280 -3.42 8.86 6.40
C HIS A 280 -2.96 7.70 5.51
N GLU A 281 -2.37 8.02 4.36
CA GLU A 281 -1.74 7.04 3.48
C GLU A 281 -0.35 7.53 3.05
N GLY A 282 0.64 6.65 3.11
CA GLY A 282 1.99 6.95 2.61
C GLY A 282 2.03 7.02 1.08
N PHE A 283 1.11 6.30 0.39
CA PHE A 283 1.00 6.30 -1.05
C PHE A 283 -0.45 6.12 -1.52
N GLY A 284 -1.08 5.00 -1.24
CA GLY A 284 -2.41 4.68 -1.74
C GLY A 284 -2.39 3.71 -2.92
N LEU A 285 -1.81 2.52 -2.71
CA LEU A 285 -1.76 1.49 -3.76
C LEU A 285 -3.16 1.05 -4.19
N ALA A 286 -4.07 0.82 -3.22
CA ALA A 286 -5.45 0.42 -3.51
C ALA A 286 -6.25 1.45 -4.35
N PRO A 287 -6.17 2.77 -4.13
CA PRO A 287 -6.66 3.77 -5.08
C PRO A 287 -6.14 3.60 -6.51
N ILE A 288 -4.83 3.32 -6.68
CA ILE A 288 -4.25 3.13 -8.02
C ILE A 288 -4.76 1.84 -8.65
N GLU A 289 -4.86 0.75 -7.90
CA GLU A 289 -5.42 -0.52 -8.35
C GLU A 289 -6.87 -0.35 -8.82
N ALA A 290 -7.68 0.41 -8.07
CA ALA A 290 -9.04 0.75 -8.48
C ALA A 290 -9.06 1.55 -9.80
N MET A 291 -8.22 2.59 -9.92
CA MET A 291 -8.10 3.36 -11.16
C MET A 291 -7.63 2.50 -12.33
N ALA A 292 -6.66 1.61 -12.14
CA ALA A 292 -6.16 0.70 -13.16
C ALA A 292 -7.24 -0.28 -13.65
N CYS A 293 -8.21 -0.61 -12.79
CA CYS A 293 -9.38 -1.45 -13.14
C CYS A 293 -10.56 -0.64 -13.73
N GLY A 294 -10.40 0.67 -13.94
CA GLY A 294 -11.45 1.55 -14.45
C GLY A 294 -12.57 1.83 -13.45
N THR A 295 -12.31 1.75 -12.16
CA THR A 295 -13.27 2.04 -11.10
C THR A 295 -13.16 3.51 -10.70
N PRO A 296 -14.23 4.32 -10.80
CA PRO A 296 -14.21 5.68 -10.28
C PRO A 296 -14.03 5.66 -8.76
N LEU A 297 -13.43 6.70 -8.20
CA LEU A 297 -13.18 6.69 -6.76
C LEU A 297 -13.37 8.04 -6.07
N ILE A 298 -13.74 7.95 -4.78
CA ILE A 298 -13.70 9.05 -3.82
C ILE A 298 -12.61 8.74 -2.80
N ALA A 299 -11.79 9.71 -2.47
CA ALA A 299 -10.72 9.55 -1.50
C ALA A 299 -10.57 10.77 -0.58
N HIS A 300 -10.06 10.53 0.63
CA HIS A 300 -9.63 11.61 1.52
C HIS A 300 -8.23 12.09 1.13
N SER A 301 -7.98 13.40 1.18
CA SER A 301 -6.72 14.02 0.78
C SER A 301 -5.54 13.74 1.73
N ALA A 302 -5.75 12.89 2.74
CA ALA A 302 -4.78 12.65 3.79
C ALA A 302 -3.53 11.88 3.33
N GLY A 303 -2.38 12.40 3.68
CA GLY A 303 -1.10 11.84 3.26
C GLY A 303 -0.82 12.07 1.77
N ALA A 304 -0.40 11.03 1.06
CA ALA A 304 -0.03 11.11 -0.35
C ALA A 304 -1.20 10.90 -1.33
N VAL A 305 -2.41 10.65 -0.85
CA VAL A 305 -3.54 10.27 -1.72
C VAL A 305 -3.80 11.33 -2.80
N LYS A 306 -3.89 12.61 -2.42
CA LYS A 306 -4.10 13.71 -3.39
C LYS A 306 -2.99 13.80 -4.44
N GLU A 307 -1.73 13.62 -4.02
CA GLU A 307 -0.56 13.55 -4.91
C GLU A 307 -0.70 12.42 -5.93
N VAL A 308 -1.20 11.27 -5.47
CA VAL A 308 -1.27 10.03 -6.24
C VAL A 308 -2.45 10.06 -7.22
N VAL A 309 -3.65 10.36 -6.75
CA VAL A 309 -4.85 10.29 -7.59
C VAL A 309 -5.03 11.53 -8.47
N GLY A 310 -4.48 12.69 -8.08
CA GLY A 310 -4.62 13.94 -8.83
C GLY A 310 -6.08 14.33 -9.03
N ASP A 311 -6.44 14.63 -10.26
CA ASP A 311 -7.79 14.98 -10.72
C ASP A 311 -8.61 13.77 -11.23
N ALA A 312 -8.06 12.55 -11.08
CA ALA A 312 -8.71 11.31 -11.49
C ALA A 312 -9.67 10.74 -10.42
N ALA A 313 -9.90 11.48 -9.34
CA ALA A 313 -10.76 11.11 -8.22
C ALA A 313 -11.50 12.33 -7.66
N ILE A 314 -12.61 12.10 -6.98
CA ILE A 314 -13.15 13.11 -6.06
C ILE A 314 -12.34 13.07 -4.78
N VAL A 315 -11.59 14.13 -4.51
CA VAL A 315 -10.73 14.25 -3.33
C VAL A 315 -11.36 15.18 -2.30
N LEU A 316 -11.69 14.64 -1.14
CA LEU A 316 -12.23 15.39 -0.02
C LEU A 316 -11.09 15.93 0.85
N GLU A 317 -10.90 17.26 0.87
CA GLU A 317 -9.89 17.92 1.71
C GLU A 317 -10.21 17.81 3.20
N ARG A 318 -11.47 17.80 3.54
CA ARG A 318 -12.00 17.49 4.86
C ARG A 318 -13.02 16.37 4.71
N ILE A 319 -12.85 15.33 5.49
CA ILE A 319 -13.74 14.19 5.47
C ILE A 319 -14.53 14.13 6.77
N ASP A 320 -15.84 14.23 6.62
CA ASP A 320 -16.85 13.97 7.64
C ASP A 320 -18.02 13.23 6.99
N ARG A 321 -18.99 12.85 7.81
CA ARG A 321 -20.16 12.09 7.39
C ARG A 321 -20.93 12.77 6.26
N ASP A 322 -21.19 14.06 6.41
CA ASP A 322 -21.97 14.86 5.45
C ASP A 322 -21.23 15.05 4.12
N SER A 323 -19.95 15.39 4.17
CA SER A 323 -19.14 15.61 2.95
C SER A 323 -18.97 14.32 2.15
N LEU A 324 -18.81 13.18 2.82
CA LEU A 324 -18.69 11.89 2.14
C LEU A 324 -20.05 11.44 1.56
N ALA A 325 -21.16 11.60 2.30
CA ALA A 325 -22.49 11.27 1.78
C ALA A 325 -22.87 12.13 0.55
N LYS A 326 -22.54 13.43 0.56
CA LYS A 326 -22.74 14.33 -0.58
C LYS A 326 -21.88 13.92 -1.79
N ALA A 327 -20.63 13.54 -1.57
CA ALA A 327 -19.77 13.07 -2.64
C ALA A 327 -20.25 11.74 -3.25
N LEU A 328 -20.78 10.82 -2.44
CA LEU A 328 -21.44 9.60 -2.92
C LEU A 328 -22.63 9.93 -3.81
N LEU A 329 -23.48 10.85 -3.37
CA LEU A 329 -24.66 11.33 -4.13
C LEU A 329 -24.25 11.99 -5.45
N GLU A 330 -23.26 12.87 -5.43
CA GLU A 330 -22.75 13.59 -6.60
C GLU A 330 -22.22 12.62 -7.67
N VAL A 331 -21.38 11.65 -7.27
CA VAL A 331 -20.77 10.72 -8.22
C VAL A 331 -21.79 9.74 -8.76
N ILE A 332 -22.54 9.05 -7.89
CA ILE A 332 -23.48 8.00 -8.31
C ILE A 332 -24.68 8.58 -9.07
N GLY A 333 -25.10 9.78 -8.71
CA GLY A 333 -26.17 10.51 -9.42
C GLY A 333 -25.75 11.11 -10.76
N ASN A 334 -24.48 11.03 -11.14
CA ASN A 334 -23.97 11.65 -12.37
C ASN A 334 -23.18 10.66 -13.26
N PRO A 335 -23.85 9.95 -14.18
CA PRO A 335 -23.20 8.97 -15.07
C PRO A 335 -22.06 9.56 -15.90
N LYS A 336 -22.15 10.84 -16.31
CA LYS A 336 -21.08 11.51 -17.07
C LYS A 336 -19.84 11.72 -16.20
N LEU A 337 -20.01 12.02 -14.93
CA LEU A 337 -18.90 12.15 -13.98
C LEU A 337 -18.22 10.79 -13.75
N ILE A 338 -19.02 9.73 -13.60
CA ILE A 338 -18.51 8.35 -13.49
C ILE A 338 -17.60 8.00 -14.69
N GLU A 339 -18.07 8.21 -15.92
CA GLU A 339 -17.30 7.95 -17.15
C GLU A 339 -16.01 8.79 -17.17
N ASN A 340 -16.10 10.07 -16.88
CA ASN A 340 -14.92 10.95 -16.86
C ASN A 340 -13.88 10.53 -15.82
N LEU A 341 -14.31 10.13 -14.61
CA LEU A 341 -13.41 9.63 -13.57
C LEU A 341 -12.76 8.29 -13.96
N LYS A 342 -13.47 7.40 -14.65
CA LYS A 342 -12.92 6.15 -15.20
C LYS A 342 -11.79 6.42 -16.17
N ASP A 343 -12.03 7.27 -17.18
CA ASP A 343 -11.04 7.59 -18.20
C ASP A 343 -9.77 8.22 -17.61
N ARG A 344 -9.96 9.24 -16.76
CA ARG A 344 -8.84 9.87 -16.04
C ARG A 344 -8.11 8.89 -15.13
N GLY A 345 -8.86 8.00 -14.45
CA GLY A 345 -8.28 6.96 -13.59
C GLY A 345 -7.37 6.02 -14.35
N LEU A 346 -7.83 5.51 -15.48
CA LEU A 346 -7.05 4.63 -16.36
C LEU A 346 -5.78 5.33 -16.87
N GLU A 347 -5.88 6.58 -17.30
CA GLU A 347 -4.73 7.37 -17.72
C GLU A 347 -3.75 7.60 -16.58
N ARG A 348 -4.25 8.02 -15.41
CA ARG A 348 -3.44 8.30 -14.23
C ARG A 348 -2.69 7.07 -13.72
N ALA A 349 -3.35 5.90 -13.71
CA ALA A 349 -2.74 4.65 -13.26
C ALA A 349 -1.51 4.26 -14.09
N ARG A 350 -1.49 4.54 -15.40
CA ARG A 350 -0.36 4.22 -16.28
C ARG A 350 0.97 4.85 -15.84
N TYR A 351 0.90 5.93 -15.07
CA TYR A 351 2.11 6.56 -14.53
C TYR A 351 2.80 5.71 -13.45
N TYR A 352 2.06 4.84 -12.77
CA TYR A 352 2.51 4.06 -11.62
C TYR A 352 2.76 2.58 -11.95
N GLN A 353 3.40 2.32 -13.09
CA GLN A 353 3.79 0.97 -13.48
C GLN A 353 4.99 0.48 -12.67
N ARG A 354 4.97 -0.79 -12.25
CA ARG A 354 6.04 -1.41 -11.45
C ARG A 354 7.41 -1.42 -12.13
N ASP A 355 7.45 -1.48 -13.46
CA ASP A 355 8.69 -1.44 -14.24
C ASP A 355 9.42 -0.10 -14.11
N ARG A 356 8.66 0.99 -13.97
CA ARG A 356 9.24 2.31 -13.69
C ARG A 356 9.92 2.33 -12.34
N THR A 357 9.27 1.80 -11.29
CA THR A 357 9.85 1.66 -9.95
C THR A 357 11.17 0.89 -9.99
N ALA A 358 11.19 -0.23 -10.73
CA ALA A 358 12.37 -1.06 -10.89
C ALA A 358 13.51 -0.32 -11.60
N LYS A 359 13.23 0.36 -12.72
CA LYS A 359 14.21 1.13 -13.50
C LYS A 359 14.82 2.27 -12.67
N GLU A 360 13.98 3.06 -11.98
CA GLU A 360 14.46 4.18 -11.16
C GLU A 360 15.29 3.67 -9.97
N THR A 361 14.92 2.54 -9.36
CA THR A 361 15.69 1.94 -8.27
C THR A 361 17.01 1.36 -8.75
N LEU A 362 17.05 0.70 -9.89
CA LEU A 362 18.28 0.17 -10.48
C LEU A 362 19.28 1.30 -10.82
N ALA A 363 18.80 2.39 -11.41
CA ALA A 363 19.60 3.57 -11.69
C ALA A 363 20.20 4.17 -10.40
N LEU A 364 19.43 4.20 -9.30
CA LEU A 364 19.92 4.63 -8.00
C LEU A 364 21.04 3.72 -7.47
N TYR A 365 20.92 2.40 -7.63
CA TYR A 365 21.98 1.46 -7.22
C TYR A 365 23.29 1.73 -8.00
N GLU A 366 23.16 1.92 -9.31
CA GLU A 366 24.32 2.24 -10.18
C GLU A 366 24.99 3.56 -9.78
N GLU A 367 24.19 4.60 -9.47
CA GLU A 367 24.71 5.89 -8.98
C GLU A 367 25.53 5.75 -7.68
N ILE A 368 25.04 4.92 -6.74
CA ILE A 368 25.70 4.74 -5.44
C ILE A 368 27.05 4.02 -5.59
N ILE A 369 27.10 3.01 -6.45
CA ILE A 369 28.30 2.17 -6.59
C ILE A 369 29.35 2.84 -7.49
N ALA A 370 28.95 3.74 -8.38
CA ALA A 370 29.86 4.52 -9.23
C ALA A 370 30.64 5.60 -8.45
N LYS A 371 30.24 5.93 -7.24
CA LYS A 371 30.91 6.89 -6.33
C LYS A 371 31.96 6.23 -5.47
#